data_7dc4808fb260bbf3066a39bc93624ce4
#
_entry.id   7dc4808fb260bbf3066a39bc93624ce4
#
_cell.length_a   1.000
_cell.length_b   1.000
_cell.length_c   1.000
_cell.angle_alpha   90.00
_cell.angle_beta   90.00
_cell.angle_gamma   90.00
#
_symmetry.space_group_name_H-M   'P 1'
#
loop_
_entity.id
_entity.type
_entity.pdbx_description
1 polymer ?
#
loop_
_entity_poly.entity_id
_entity_poly.type
_entity_poly.pdbx_seq_one_letter_code
_entity_poly.pdbx_strand_id
1 'polypeptide(L)'
;MCIRDREKVAKATEIAKKNYPNLNVDGEMQLDAAWDETVAKKKAPGSNVAGKARVFIFPDLQAGNIGYKIAQRLGNYTALGPLLQGMAKPVNDLSRGCSEQDAYEIGIITAYQALN
;
A
#
# COMPACT_ATOMS: atom_id res chain seq x y z
N MET A 1 9.79 -11.07 -9.69
CA MET A 1 8.75 -11.51 -8.75
C MET A 1 8.69 -13.05 -8.80
N CYS A 2 8.69 -13.72 -7.66
CA CYS A 2 8.60 -15.17 -7.60
C CYS A 2 7.19 -15.63 -8.08
N ILE A 3 7.10 -16.78 -8.76
CA ILE A 3 5.83 -17.34 -9.26
C ILE A 3 4.80 -17.47 -8.10
N ARG A 4 5.25 -17.91 -6.94
CA ARG A 4 4.41 -18.06 -5.73
C ARG A 4 3.80 -16.74 -5.27
N ASP A 5 4.55 -15.64 -5.32
CA ASP A 5 4.06 -14.32 -4.90
C ASP A 5 3.06 -13.77 -5.92
N ARG A 6 3.27 -14.06 -7.19
CA ARG A 6 2.34 -13.75 -8.26
C ARG A 6 0.98 -14.41 -8.06
N GLU A 7 0.95 -15.71 -7.80
CA GLU A 7 -0.27 -16.48 -7.54
C GLU A 7 -1.02 -15.97 -6.29
N LYS A 8 -0.27 -15.64 -5.23
CA LYS A 8 -0.83 -15.07 -4.00
C LYS A 8 -1.57 -13.76 -4.26
N VAL A 9 -0.95 -12.85 -5.00
CA VAL A 9 -1.54 -11.52 -5.29
C VAL A 9 -2.72 -11.66 -6.25
N ALA A 10 -2.62 -12.49 -7.28
CA ALA A 10 -3.73 -12.76 -8.22
C ALA A 10 -4.95 -13.32 -7.49
N LYS A 11 -4.76 -14.30 -6.60
CA LYS A 11 -5.84 -14.87 -5.80
C LYS A 11 -6.44 -13.87 -4.81
N ALA A 12 -5.61 -13.05 -4.19
CA ALA A 12 -6.09 -11.98 -3.30
C ALA A 12 -6.95 -10.96 -4.06
N THR A 13 -6.56 -10.61 -5.27
CA THR A 13 -7.31 -9.71 -6.16
C THR A 13 -8.66 -10.32 -6.55
N GLU A 14 -8.69 -11.61 -6.89
CA GLU A 14 -9.94 -12.34 -7.19
C GLU A 14 -10.91 -12.31 -5.99
N ILE A 15 -10.40 -12.61 -4.80
CA ILE A 15 -11.19 -12.60 -3.56
C ILE A 15 -11.72 -11.18 -3.28
N ALA A 16 -10.89 -10.16 -3.45
CA ALA A 16 -11.28 -8.77 -3.23
C ALA A 16 -12.39 -8.34 -4.20
N LYS A 17 -12.26 -8.65 -5.50
CA LYS A 17 -13.29 -8.38 -6.52
C LYS A 17 -14.61 -9.09 -6.22
N LYS A 18 -14.54 -10.33 -5.72
CA LYS A 18 -15.72 -11.11 -5.37
C LYS A 18 -16.45 -10.56 -4.15
N ASN A 19 -15.70 -10.23 -3.10
CA ASN A 19 -16.29 -9.82 -1.81
C ASN A 19 -16.66 -8.34 -1.78
N TYR A 20 -15.97 -7.52 -2.58
CA TYR A 20 -16.13 -6.07 -2.60
C TYR A 20 -16.24 -5.55 -4.05
N PRO A 21 -17.33 -5.88 -4.78
CA PRO A 21 -17.46 -5.57 -6.21
C PRO A 21 -17.50 -4.07 -6.53
N ASN A 22 -17.76 -3.24 -5.51
CA ASN A 22 -17.78 -1.78 -5.66
C ASN A 22 -16.41 -1.13 -5.51
N LEU A 23 -15.37 -1.89 -5.12
CA LEU A 23 -14.01 -1.36 -5.03
C LEU A 23 -13.28 -1.42 -6.37
N ASN A 24 -12.67 -0.32 -6.74
CA ASN A 24 -11.73 -0.28 -7.86
C ASN A 24 -10.42 -0.94 -7.45
N VAL A 25 -10.34 -2.26 -7.62
CA VAL A 25 -9.16 -3.06 -7.29
C VAL A 25 -8.74 -3.87 -8.50
N ASP A 26 -7.44 -3.95 -8.76
CA ASP A 26 -6.88 -4.77 -9.83
C ASP A 26 -5.47 -5.26 -9.48
N GLY A 27 -5.03 -6.30 -10.12
CA GLY A 27 -3.74 -6.98 -9.94
C GLY A 27 -3.83 -8.43 -10.43
N GLU A 28 -2.75 -9.13 -10.53
CA GLU A 28 -1.41 -8.66 -10.16
C GLU A 28 -0.86 -7.68 -11.23
N MET A 29 -0.05 -6.72 -10.81
CA MET A 29 0.63 -5.84 -11.77
C MET A 29 1.96 -5.32 -11.19
N GLN A 30 2.81 -4.84 -12.07
CA GLN A 30 4.03 -4.18 -11.66
C GLN A 30 3.72 -2.78 -11.11
N LEU A 31 4.56 -2.28 -10.19
CA LEU A 31 4.39 -0.96 -9.58
C LEU A 31 4.34 0.16 -10.63
N ASP A 32 5.23 0.10 -11.63
CA ASP A 32 5.27 1.07 -12.72
C ASP A 32 3.98 1.09 -13.53
N ALA A 33 3.40 -0.09 -13.81
CA ALA A 33 2.11 -0.20 -14.49
C ALA A 33 0.94 0.30 -13.62
N ALA A 34 1.02 0.16 -12.31
CA ALA A 34 -0.01 0.69 -11.41
C ALA A 34 0.02 2.23 -11.30
N TRP A 35 1.20 2.83 -11.44
CA TRP A 35 1.44 4.26 -11.21
C TRP A 35 1.47 5.10 -12.48
N ASP A 36 2.15 4.64 -13.54
CA ASP A 36 2.41 5.40 -14.77
C ASP A 36 1.41 5.04 -15.87
N GLU A 37 0.69 6.03 -16.38
CA GLU A 37 -0.33 5.82 -17.42
C GLU A 37 0.25 5.31 -18.74
N THR A 38 1.48 5.71 -19.09
CA THR A 38 2.13 5.28 -20.34
C THR A 38 2.49 3.81 -20.27
N VAL A 39 3.00 3.38 -19.11
CA VAL A 39 3.33 1.98 -18.84
C VAL A 39 2.05 1.14 -18.75
N ALA A 40 1.01 1.65 -18.08
CA ALA A 40 -0.29 1.01 -17.95
C ALA A 40 -0.91 0.65 -19.31
N LYS A 41 -0.91 1.58 -20.25
CA LYS A 41 -1.42 1.37 -21.62
C LYS A 41 -0.74 0.20 -22.35
N LYS A 42 0.53 -0.06 -22.02
CA LYS A 42 1.32 -1.14 -22.64
C LYS A 42 1.17 -2.47 -21.91
N LYS A 43 1.16 -2.45 -20.57
CA LYS A 43 1.25 -3.66 -19.73
C LYS A 43 -0.12 -4.14 -19.21
N ALA A 44 -1.09 -3.24 -19.09
CA ALA A 44 -2.41 -3.54 -18.55
C ALA A 44 -3.53 -2.77 -19.29
N PRO A 45 -3.68 -2.94 -20.61
CA PRO A 45 -4.56 -2.10 -21.44
C PRO A 45 -6.06 -2.23 -21.12
N GLY A 46 -6.47 -3.22 -20.35
CA GLY A 46 -7.89 -3.43 -19.97
C GLY A 46 -8.20 -3.05 -18.53
N SER A 47 -7.23 -2.55 -17.77
CA SER A 47 -7.41 -2.23 -16.36
C SER A 47 -7.99 -0.84 -16.15
N ASN A 48 -9.01 -0.74 -15.29
CA ASN A 48 -9.56 0.54 -14.87
C ASN A 48 -8.74 1.20 -13.75
N VAL A 49 -7.75 0.50 -13.19
CA VAL A 49 -6.93 0.92 -12.04
C VAL A 49 -5.51 1.27 -12.46
N ALA A 50 -4.96 0.54 -13.45
CA ALA A 50 -3.59 0.75 -13.91
C ALA A 50 -3.35 2.21 -14.36
N GLY A 51 -2.21 2.75 -13.98
CA GLY A 51 -1.80 4.14 -14.22
C GLY A 51 -2.48 5.17 -13.30
N LYS A 52 -3.42 4.74 -12.45
CA LYS A 52 -4.22 5.64 -11.60
C LYS A 52 -4.30 5.17 -10.14
N ALA A 53 -3.59 4.10 -9.81
CA ALA A 53 -3.61 3.55 -8.46
C ALA A 53 -3.15 4.59 -7.42
N ARG A 54 -3.82 4.61 -6.26
CA ARG A 54 -3.48 5.45 -5.12
C ARG A 54 -3.09 4.62 -3.90
N VAL A 55 -3.47 3.34 -3.90
CA VAL A 55 -3.14 2.38 -2.86
C VAL A 55 -2.41 1.21 -3.49
N PHE A 56 -1.28 0.84 -2.94
CA PHE A 56 -0.41 -0.23 -3.44
C PHE A 56 -0.33 -1.33 -2.38
N ILE A 57 -0.83 -2.52 -2.73
CA ILE A 57 -0.74 -3.70 -1.87
C ILE A 57 0.48 -4.51 -2.27
N PHE A 58 1.42 -4.62 -1.37
CA PHE A 58 2.63 -5.40 -1.56
C PHE A 58 2.40 -6.88 -1.24
N PRO A 59 3.13 -7.80 -1.89
CA PRO A 59 2.95 -9.24 -1.69
C PRO A 59 3.32 -9.72 -0.28
N ASP A 60 4.20 -8.99 0.39
CA ASP A 60 4.67 -9.28 1.74
C ASP A 60 5.21 -8.03 2.44
N LEU A 61 5.46 -8.18 3.74
CA LEU A 61 5.96 -7.08 4.59
C LEU A 61 7.36 -6.61 4.17
N GLN A 62 8.22 -7.51 3.70
CA GLN A 62 9.59 -7.17 3.31
C GLN A 62 9.59 -6.24 2.10
N ALA A 63 8.81 -6.58 1.06
CA ALA A 63 8.65 -5.75 -0.12
C ALA A 63 8.06 -4.37 0.23
N GLY A 64 7.02 -4.34 1.05
CA GLY A 64 6.41 -3.09 1.53
C GLY A 64 7.38 -2.23 2.33
N ASN A 65 8.14 -2.86 3.23
CA ASN A 65 9.11 -2.16 4.07
C ASN A 65 10.25 -1.54 3.25
N ILE A 66 10.78 -2.25 2.28
CA ILE A 66 11.80 -1.71 1.37
C ILE A 66 11.20 -0.59 0.52
N GLY A 67 10.01 -0.79 -0.05
CA GLY A 67 9.35 0.18 -0.93
C GLY A 67 9.11 1.52 -0.25
N TYR A 68 8.49 1.54 0.93
CA TYR A 68 8.22 2.81 1.61
C TYR A 68 9.51 3.51 2.07
N LYS A 69 10.53 2.74 2.52
CA LYS A 69 11.81 3.34 2.93
C LYS A 69 12.58 3.96 1.76
N ILE A 70 12.52 3.34 0.58
CA ILE A 70 13.08 3.94 -0.63
C ILE A 70 12.38 5.27 -0.95
N ALA A 71 11.04 5.27 -0.95
CA ALA A 71 10.27 6.49 -1.19
C ALA A 71 10.61 7.58 -0.16
N GLN A 72 10.64 7.23 1.12
CA GLN A 72 10.95 8.16 2.20
C GLN A 72 12.38 8.70 2.11
N ARG A 73 13.39 7.81 2.05
CA ARG A 73 14.79 8.18 2.22
C ARG A 73 15.43 8.69 0.93
N LEU A 74 15.09 8.14 -0.21
CA LEU A 74 15.65 8.55 -1.51
C LEU A 74 14.69 9.45 -2.29
N GLY A 75 13.38 9.28 -2.15
CA GLY A 75 12.37 10.08 -2.81
C GLY A 75 11.92 11.32 -2.03
N ASN A 76 12.40 11.48 -0.79
CA ASN A 76 12.04 12.60 0.10
C ASN A 76 10.52 12.74 0.35
N TYR A 77 9.81 11.62 0.37
CA TYR A 77 8.39 11.59 0.75
C TYR A 77 8.24 11.48 2.26
N THR A 78 7.17 12.07 2.80
CA THR A 78 6.78 11.85 4.19
C THR A 78 6.22 10.45 4.34
N ALA A 79 6.70 9.69 5.33
CA ALA A 79 6.18 8.37 5.67
C ALA A 79 5.51 8.42 7.04
N LEU A 80 4.19 8.25 7.05
CA LEU A 80 3.38 8.19 8.27
C LEU A 80 2.96 6.75 8.52
N GLY A 81 3.50 6.15 9.56
CA GLY A 81 3.22 4.76 9.89
C GLY A 81 4.37 4.07 10.61
N PRO A 82 4.22 2.75 10.88
CA PRO A 82 3.12 1.89 10.40
C PRO A 82 1.80 2.10 11.14
N LEU A 83 0.71 2.11 10.38
CA LEU A 83 -0.65 2.15 10.92
C LEU A 83 -1.23 0.74 10.90
N LEU A 84 -1.53 0.18 12.08
CA LEU A 84 -2.05 -1.18 12.20
C LEU A 84 -3.54 -1.23 11.88
N GLN A 85 -3.94 -2.19 11.08
CA GLN A 85 -5.34 -2.41 10.68
C GLN A 85 -5.92 -3.64 11.38
N GLY A 86 -7.25 -3.67 11.58
CA GLY A 86 -7.96 -4.82 12.15
C GLY A 86 -7.87 -4.94 13.67
N MET A 87 -7.37 -3.94 14.37
CA MET A 87 -7.34 -3.90 15.83
C MET A 87 -8.68 -3.41 16.38
N ALA A 88 -9.08 -3.93 17.55
CA ALA A 88 -10.32 -3.50 18.23
C ALA A 88 -10.28 -2.04 18.71
N LYS A 89 -9.09 -1.52 18.93
CA LYS A 89 -8.82 -0.10 19.22
C LYS A 89 -7.58 0.32 18.45
N PRO A 90 -7.43 1.60 18.11
CA PRO A 90 -6.26 2.09 17.41
C PRO A 90 -4.98 1.82 18.19
N VAL A 91 -4.06 1.13 17.53
CA VAL A 91 -2.70 0.88 17.99
C VAL A 91 -1.79 1.06 16.81
N ASN A 92 -0.84 1.97 16.91
CA ASN A 92 0.13 2.23 15.87
C ASN A 92 1.54 2.09 16.43
N ASP A 93 2.49 1.78 15.57
CA ASP A 93 3.88 1.57 15.95
C ASP A 93 4.76 2.70 15.40
N LEU A 94 5.97 2.77 15.87
CA LEU A 94 6.99 3.70 15.43
C LEU A 94 8.25 2.97 15.00
N SER A 95 8.86 3.42 13.93
CA SER A 95 10.18 2.95 13.55
C SER A 95 11.21 3.32 14.62
N ARG A 96 12.20 2.46 14.88
CA ARG A 96 13.35 2.79 15.74
C ARG A 96 14.17 3.99 15.25
N GLY A 97 14.01 4.39 14.02
CA GLY A 97 14.62 5.58 13.40
C GLY A 97 13.64 6.73 13.20
N CYS A 98 12.52 6.77 13.93
CA CYS A 98 11.56 7.86 13.86
C CYS A 98 12.14 9.16 14.46
N SER A 99 11.70 10.28 13.94
CA SER A 99 11.95 11.62 14.47
C SER A 99 10.88 11.98 15.52
N GLU A 100 11.13 13.07 16.24
CA GLU A 100 10.12 13.66 17.14
C GLU A 100 8.85 14.04 16.37
N GLN A 101 9.00 14.54 15.15
CA GLN A 101 7.87 14.89 14.28
C GLN A 101 7.05 13.67 13.89
N ASP A 102 7.69 12.54 13.55
CA ASP A 102 6.99 11.29 13.24
C ASP A 102 6.16 10.82 14.45
N ALA A 103 6.72 10.89 15.66
CA ALA A 103 6.03 10.51 16.89
C ALA A 103 4.80 11.40 17.15
N TYR A 104 4.92 12.70 16.94
CA TYR A 104 3.83 13.65 17.08
C TYR A 104 2.71 13.37 16.07
N GLU A 105 3.05 13.19 14.80
CA GLU A 105 2.07 12.93 13.72
C GLU A 105 1.33 11.60 13.92
N ILE A 106 2.04 10.53 14.29
CA ILE A 106 1.40 9.25 14.60
C ILE A 106 0.50 9.35 15.83
N GLY A 107 0.87 10.13 16.84
CA GLY A 107 0.02 10.41 17.99
C GLY A 107 -1.31 11.05 17.60
N ILE A 108 -1.27 12.07 16.74
CA ILE A 108 -2.49 12.72 16.21
C ILE A 108 -3.35 11.74 15.41
N ILE A 109 -2.74 10.96 14.51
CA ILE A 109 -3.46 9.98 13.69
C ILE A 109 -4.13 8.94 14.59
N THR A 110 -3.43 8.43 15.60
CA THR A 110 -3.98 7.44 16.53
C THR A 110 -5.15 8.02 17.34
N ALA A 111 -5.03 9.25 17.79
CA ALA A 111 -6.13 9.94 18.48
C ALA A 111 -7.33 10.13 17.56
N TYR A 112 -7.12 10.54 16.32
CA TYR A 112 -8.20 10.69 15.33
C TYR A 112 -8.89 9.35 15.03
N GLN A 113 -8.14 8.28 14.87
CA GLN A 113 -8.70 6.93 14.71
C GLN A 113 -9.54 6.48 15.91
N ALA A 114 -9.21 6.93 17.12
CA ALA A 114 -9.94 6.58 18.34
C ALA A 114 -11.28 7.32 18.48
N LEU A 115 -11.49 8.40 17.74
CA LEU A 115 -12.72 9.20 17.76
C LEU A 115 -13.74 8.76 16.70
N ASN A 116 -13.33 7.91 15.74
CA ASN A 116 -14.15 7.40 14.64
C ASN A 116 -14.27 5.88 14.66
#